data_d17d040bf5e2138c99ff04eb0b002ee8
#
_entry.id   d17d040bf5e2138c99ff04eb0b002ee8
#
_cell.length_a   1.000
_cell.length_b   1.000
_cell.length_c   1.000
_cell.angle_alpha   90.00
_cell.angle_beta   90.00
_cell.angle_gamma   90.00
#
_symmetry.space_group_name_H-M   'P 1'
#
loop_
_entity.id
_entity.type
_entity.pdbx_description
1 polymer ?
#
loop_
_entity_poly.entity_id
_entity_poly.type
_entity_poly.pdbx_seq_one_letter_code
_entity_poly.pdbx_strand_id
1 'polypeptide(L)'
;MSFLCDTGRRRLGSAVAALAALAAVTLFASPAQAAAGDGYVRLAHLSPDTPAVDVYLKSQSNSVAPQTFHGVAYGAMSQYLRLPVGTYQVAMRKAGAAASTKPVITTEVAVENGAAYTVAGVGRFADLGLRVLKDDLQLPDPGKSKVRIIQASVRAPVLNVAGKNGKTIADGVQFATTTAYREVNPGKWSVQVVPTGGGKTSVLPCTLGAGSVYSLVVLDGKNGGLKPELHVDAERQGTVPLGGVATGEGGGQPVSHLPTALLLAGLAAALAAAFVVAVRRRLRVA
;
A
#
# COMPACT_ATOMS: atom_id res chain seq x y z
N MET A 1 -82.06 29.11 -12.04
CA MET A 1 -81.51 28.95 -10.72
C MET A 1 -80.77 27.62 -10.64
N SER A 2 -79.55 27.70 -10.33
CA SER A 2 -78.58 26.83 -9.67
C SER A 2 -77.34 26.49 -10.53
N PHE A 3 -76.42 27.37 -10.47
CA PHE A 3 -74.99 27.06 -10.66
C PHE A 3 -74.45 26.77 -9.27
N LEU A 4 -73.78 25.64 -9.10
CA LEU A 4 -72.72 25.41 -8.13
C LEU A 4 -72.30 23.89 -8.10
N CYS A 5 -71.12 23.64 -8.32
CA CYS A 5 -70.36 22.44 -7.97
C CYS A 5 -69.59 21.78 -9.13
N ASP A 6 -68.46 22.33 -9.51
CA ASP A 6 -67.43 21.51 -10.10
C ASP A 6 -66.01 22.10 -10.01
N THR A 7 -65.53 22.46 -8.81
CA THR A 7 -64.14 22.92 -8.58
C THR A 7 -63.37 22.07 -7.61
N GLY A 8 -63.99 21.02 -7.01
CA GLY A 8 -63.32 20.21 -5.97
C GLY A 8 -62.52 18.99 -6.48
N ARG A 9 -62.82 18.47 -7.67
CA ARG A 9 -62.22 17.21 -8.16
C ARG A 9 -60.86 17.35 -8.84
N ARG A 10 -60.51 18.50 -9.34
CA ARG A 10 -59.23 18.72 -10.06
C ARG A 10 -58.03 18.95 -9.15
N ARG A 11 -58.20 19.31 -7.89
CA ARG A 11 -57.06 19.59 -6.94
C ARG A 11 -56.58 18.35 -6.19
N LEU A 12 -57.37 17.29 -6.02
CA LEU A 12 -56.97 16.05 -5.38
C LEU A 12 -56.07 15.20 -6.29
N GLY A 13 -56.28 15.22 -7.62
CA GLY A 13 -55.49 14.43 -8.55
C GLY A 13 -54.01 14.90 -8.66
N SER A 14 -53.78 16.21 -8.51
CA SER A 14 -52.42 16.76 -8.62
C SER A 14 -51.57 16.51 -7.38
N ALA A 15 -52.16 16.41 -6.18
CA ALA A 15 -51.43 16.14 -4.94
C ALA A 15 -50.99 14.69 -4.84
N VAL A 16 -51.81 13.73 -5.32
CA VAL A 16 -51.48 12.30 -5.31
C VAL A 16 -50.34 11.98 -6.31
N ALA A 17 -50.33 12.64 -7.47
CA ALA A 17 -49.28 12.46 -8.46
C ALA A 17 -47.90 13.01 -7.98
N ALA A 18 -47.91 14.09 -7.19
CA ALA A 18 -46.67 14.65 -6.62
C ALA A 18 -46.09 13.79 -5.50
N LEU A 19 -46.94 13.17 -4.66
CA LEU A 19 -46.46 12.24 -3.62
C LEU A 19 -45.91 10.94 -4.21
N ALA A 20 -46.52 10.41 -5.29
CA ALA A 20 -46.00 9.21 -5.96
C ALA A 20 -44.63 9.44 -6.64
N ALA A 21 -44.40 10.64 -7.17
CA ALA A 21 -43.12 10.99 -7.77
C ALA A 21 -41.97 11.15 -6.70
N LEU A 22 -42.32 11.61 -5.49
CA LEU A 22 -41.35 11.76 -4.39
C LEU A 22 -40.97 10.39 -3.79
N ALA A 23 -41.93 9.44 -3.73
CA ALA A 23 -41.67 8.08 -3.23
C ALA A 23 -40.82 7.23 -4.19
N ALA A 24 -40.85 7.50 -5.51
CA ALA A 24 -40.09 6.77 -6.51
C ALA A 24 -38.60 7.14 -6.50
N VAL A 25 -38.22 8.34 -6.01
CA VAL A 25 -36.83 8.79 -5.96
C VAL A 25 -36.04 8.16 -4.80
N THR A 26 -36.73 7.70 -3.75
CA THR A 26 -36.07 7.08 -2.59
C THR A 26 -35.74 5.60 -2.77
N LEU A 27 -36.23 4.93 -3.80
CA LEU A 27 -36.01 3.50 -4.04
C LEU A 27 -34.70 3.17 -4.80
N PHE A 28 -33.96 4.18 -5.29
CA PHE A 28 -32.71 3.98 -6.02
C PHE A 28 -31.48 4.50 -5.28
N ALA A 29 -31.58 4.77 -3.97
CA ALA A 29 -30.40 4.97 -3.16
C ALA A 29 -29.75 3.59 -2.95
N SER A 30 -28.98 3.14 -3.95
CA SER A 30 -28.03 2.05 -3.74
C SER A 30 -27.16 2.44 -2.56
N PRO A 31 -27.02 1.59 -1.53
CA PRO A 31 -26.06 1.88 -0.47
C PRO A 31 -24.72 2.16 -1.13
N ALA A 32 -24.14 3.33 -0.88
CA ALA A 32 -22.77 3.61 -1.25
C ALA A 32 -21.95 2.55 -0.53
N GLN A 33 -21.54 1.48 -1.24
CA GLN A 33 -20.55 0.57 -0.73
C GLN A 33 -19.30 1.40 -0.50
N ALA A 34 -18.94 1.60 0.76
CA ALA A 34 -17.67 2.17 1.12
C ALA A 34 -16.61 1.37 0.35
N ALA A 35 -15.86 2.02 -0.53
CA ALA A 35 -14.79 1.36 -1.25
C ALA A 35 -13.91 0.68 -0.21
N ALA A 36 -13.69 -0.63 -0.34
CA ALA A 36 -12.77 -1.35 0.53
C ALA A 36 -11.44 -0.60 0.47
N GLY A 37 -10.94 -0.21 1.64
CA GLY A 37 -9.68 0.53 1.72
C GLY A 37 -8.52 -0.32 1.20
N ASP A 38 -7.39 0.30 1.01
CA ASP A 38 -6.16 -0.37 0.60
C ASP A 38 -5.15 -0.41 1.75
N GLY A 39 -4.32 -1.43 1.76
CA GLY A 39 -3.10 -1.49 2.54
C GLY A 39 -1.88 -1.63 1.65
N TYR A 40 -0.73 -1.85 2.26
CA TYR A 40 0.55 -1.83 1.58
C TYR A 40 1.37 -3.06 1.93
N VAL A 41 1.91 -3.75 0.93
CA VAL A 41 2.78 -4.92 1.12
C VAL A 41 4.06 -4.73 0.32
N ARG A 42 5.21 -4.94 0.93
CA ARG A 42 6.47 -5.11 0.19
C ARG A 42 7.07 -6.48 0.48
N LEU A 43 7.86 -6.94 -0.47
CA LEU A 43 8.52 -8.24 -0.44
C LEU A 43 10.01 -8.04 -0.26
N ALA A 44 10.65 -8.88 0.54
CA ALA A 44 12.09 -8.84 0.76
C ALA A 44 12.70 -10.25 0.79
N HIS A 45 13.87 -10.41 0.16
CA HIS A 45 14.67 -11.63 0.25
C HIS A 45 15.91 -11.37 1.09
N LEU A 46 15.88 -11.80 2.35
CA LEU A 46 16.89 -11.52 3.36
C LEU A 46 17.56 -12.81 3.90
N SER A 47 17.59 -13.88 3.12
CA SER A 47 18.28 -15.13 3.43
C SER A 47 19.61 -15.18 2.67
N PRO A 48 20.77 -15.12 3.37
CA PRO A 48 22.07 -14.89 2.74
C PRO A 48 22.60 -16.07 1.92
N ASP A 49 22.21 -17.30 2.26
CA ASP A 49 22.65 -18.54 1.63
C ASP A 49 21.57 -19.21 0.78
N THR A 50 20.42 -18.55 0.62
CA THR A 50 19.37 -18.99 -0.30
C THR A 50 19.62 -18.40 -1.68
N PRO A 51 19.66 -19.23 -2.74
CA PRO A 51 19.74 -18.75 -4.12
C PRO A 51 18.59 -17.80 -4.46
N ALA A 52 18.72 -17.09 -5.59
CA ALA A 52 17.62 -16.27 -6.11
C ALA A 52 16.31 -17.06 -6.22
N VAL A 53 15.21 -16.43 -5.91
CA VAL A 53 13.87 -17.01 -5.87
C VAL A 53 12.91 -16.26 -6.78
N ASP A 54 11.87 -16.95 -7.24
CA ASP A 54 10.67 -16.30 -7.78
C ASP A 54 9.64 -16.19 -6.67
N VAL A 55 9.11 -14.98 -6.47
CA VAL A 55 8.10 -14.68 -5.43
C VAL A 55 6.75 -14.49 -6.11
N TYR A 56 5.76 -15.20 -5.63
CA TYR A 56 4.38 -15.17 -6.13
C TYR A 56 3.48 -14.56 -5.06
N LEU A 57 2.71 -13.55 -5.44
CA LEU A 57 1.69 -12.91 -4.60
C LEU A 57 0.32 -13.17 -5.24
N LYS A 58 -0.58 -13.80 -4.49
CA LYS A 58 -1.93 -14.14 -4.96
C LYS A 58 -2.97 -13.76 -3.92
N SER A 59 -4.01 -13.02 -4.34
CA SER A 59 -5.20 -12.77 -3.53
C SER A 59 -6.02 -14.05 -3.36
N GLN A 60 -6.48 -14.35 -2.15
CA GLN A 60 -7.36 -15.48 -1.89
C GLN A 60 -8.77 -15.25 -2.44
N SER A 61 -9.23 -14.01 -2.47
CA SER A 61 -10.54 -13.61 -3.03
C SER A 61 -10.51 -13.31 -4.53
N ASN A 62 -9.33 -13.46 -5.18
CA ASN A 62 -9.11 -13.06 -6.57
C ASN A 62 -9.44 -11.57 -6.86
N SER A 63 -9.37 -10.72 -5.84
CA SER A 63 -9.64 -9.27 -5.95
C SER A 63 -8.64 -8.55 -6.85
N VAL A 64 -7.44 -9.09 -7.00
CA VAL A 64 -6.40 -8.62 -7.92
C VAL A 64 -5.76 -9.79 -8.64
N ALA A 65 -5.23 -9.53 -9.85
CA ALA A 65 -4.49 -10.53 -10.61
C ALA A 65 -3.23 -10.98 -9.84
N PRO A 66 -2.87 -12.28 -9.91
CA PRO A 66 -1.63 -12.77 -9.34
C PRO A 66 -0.41 -12.01 -9.89
N GLN A 67 0.54 -11.70 -9.03
CA GLN A 67 1.79 -11.04 -9.39
C GLN A 67 2.96 -11.99 -9.17
N THR A 68 3.96 -11.91 -10.05
CA THR A 68 5.19 -12.71 -9.93
C THR A 68 6.40 -11.80 -10.04
N PHE A 69 7.34 -11.98 -9.12
CA PHE A 69 8.62 -11.28 -9.08
C PHE A 69 9.71 -12.29 -9.34
N HIS A 70 10.39 -12.16 -10.47
CA HIS A 70 11.38 -13.15 -10.92
C HIS A 70 12.78 -12.81 -10.44
N GLY A 71 13.57 -13.86 -10.12
CA GLY A 71 14.98 -13.74 -9.86
C GLY A 71 15.34 -12.86 -8.66
N VAL A 72 14.49 -12.82 -7.63
CA VAL A 72 14.71 -12.00 -6.43
C VAL A 72 15.92 -12.52 -5.68
N ALA A 73 17.02 -11.77 -5.70
CA ALA A 73 18.27 -12.14 -5.06
C ALA A 73 18.34 -11.68 -3.60
N TYR A 74 19.31 -12.19 -2.83
CA TYR A 74 19.58 -11.76 -1.46
C TYR A 74 19.80 -10.24 -1.35
N GLY A 75 19.14 -9.63 -0.41
CA GLY A 75 19.14 -8.19 -0.16
C GLY A 75 18.08 -7.42 -0.99
N ALA A 76 17.45 -8.05 -1.98
CA ALA A 76 16.42 -7.38 -2.76
C ALA A 76 15.17 -7.09 -1.89
N MET A 77 14.68 -5.86 -1.99
CA MET A 77 13.47 -5.38 -1.34
C MET A 77 12.64 -4.60 -2.36
N SER A 78 11.38 -4.96 -2.52
CA SER A 78 10.47 -4.26 -3.44
C SER A 78 10.03 -2.91 -2.88
N GLN A 79 9.44 -2.08 -3.73
CA GLN A 79 8.58 -0.99 -3.28
C GLN A 79 7.31 -1.56 -2.64
N TYR A 80 6.58 -0.72 -1.90
CA TYR A 80 5.27 -1.12 -1.40
C TYR A 80 4.26 -1.25 -2.54
N LEU A 81 3.60 -2.39 -2.58
CA LEU A 81 2.47 -2.67 -3.46
C LEU A 81 1.21 -2.21 -2.74
N ARG A 82 0.42 -1.37 -3.37
CA ARG A 82 -0.90 -1.01 -2.87
C ARG A 82 -1.89 -2.11 -3.23
N LEU A 83 -2.51 -2.71 -2.22
CA LEU A 83 -3.39 -3.87 -2.36
C LEU A 83 -4.72 -3.62 -1.64
N PRO A 84 -5.86 -4.01 -2.23
CA PRO A 84 -7.14 -4.02 -1.52
C PRO A 84 -7.08 -4.82 -0.22
N VAL A 85 -7.88 -4.43 0.76
CA VAL A 85 -8.05 -5.19 2.00
C VAL A 85 -8.41 -6.63 1.69
N GLY A 86 -7.75 -7.58 2.33
CA GLY A 86 -7.95 -9.01 2.11
C GLY A 86 -6.76 -9.87 2.49
N THR A 87 -6.90 -11.16 2.29
CA THR A 87 -5.82 -12.13 2.57
C THR A 87 -5.08 -12.48 1.28
N TYR A 88 -3.76 -12.43 1.36
CA TYR A 88 -2.85 -12.72 0.24
C TYR A 88 -1.89 -13.84 0.63
N GLN A 89 -1.73 -14.79 -0.28
CA GLN A 89 -0.70 -15.81 -0.17
C GLN A 89 0.59 -15.31 -0.84
N VAL A 90 1.70 -15.38 -0.12
CA VAL A 90 3.05 -15.16 -0.63
C VAL A 90 3.77 -16.50 -0.67
N ALA A 91 4.28 -16.86 -1.83
CA ALA A 91 4.98 -18.12 -2.04
C ALA A 91 6.33 -17.88 -2.71
N MET A 92 7.36 -18.61 -2.28
CA MET A 92 8.68 -18.58 -2.90
C MET A 92 8.99 -19.90 -3.58
N ARG A 93 9.55 -19.82 -4.78
CA ARG A 93 10.08 -20.96 -5.56
C ARG A 93 11.51 -20.67 -5.96
N LYS A 94 12.28 -21.71 -6.29
CA LYS A 94 13.58 -21.52 -6.93
C LYS A 94 13.41 -20.69 -8.21
N ALA A 95 14.28 -19.74 -8.45
CA ALA A 95 14.21 -18.91 -9.65
C ALA A 95 14.21 -19.75 -10.92
N GLY A 96 13.30 -19.42 -11.85
CA GLY A 96 13.10 -20.15 -13.11
C GLY A 96 12.35 -21.47 -12.98
N ALA A 97 11.87 -21.86 -11.80
CA ALA A 97 11.04 -23.04 -11.65
C ALA A 97 9.64 -22.81 -12.25
N ALA A 98 9.06 -23.87 -12.85
CA ALA A 98 7.70 -23.78 -13.38
C ALA A 98 6.71 -23.38 -12.29
N ALA A 99 5.69 -22.57 -12.64
CA ALA A 99 4.66 -22.10 -11.72
C ALA A 99 3.87 -23.25 -11.05
N SER A 100 3.83 -24.42 -11.67
CA SER A 100 3.24 -25.65 -11.13
C SER A 100 4.12 -26.34 -10.07
N THR A 101 5.40 -25.98 -9.97
CA THR A 101 6.31 -26.57 -8.96
C THR A 101 5.85 -26.19 -7.56
N LYS A 102 5.90 -27.14 -6.62
CA LYS A 102 5.57 -26.87 -5.22
C LYS A 102 6.47 -25.74 -4.68
N PRO A 103 5.91 -24.72 -4.02
CA PRO A 103 6.72 -23.69 -3.37
C PRO A 103 7.66 -24.28 -2.32
N VAL A 104 8.84 -23.67 -2.19
CA VAL A 104 9.78 -23.99 -1.10
C VAL A 104 9.18 -23.58 0.23
N ILE A 105 8.53 -22.39 0.26
CA ILE A 105 7.90 -21.84 1.44
C ILE A 105 6.73 -20.96 1.05
N THR A 106 5.71 -20.91 1.90
CA THR A 106 4.52 -20.04 1.76
C THR A 106 4.16 -19.39 3.08
N THR A 107 3.55 -18.22 3.00
CA THR A 107 2.90 -17.55 4.13
C THR A 107 1.67 -16.80 3.66
N GLU A 108 0.85 -16.38 4.60
CA GLU A 108 -0.30 -15.51 4.34
C GLU A 108 -0.10 -14.15 5.03
N VAL A 109 -0.58 -13.10 4.38
CA VAL A 109 -0.65 -11.76 4.95
C VAL A 109 -2.07 -11.24 4.84
N ALA A 110 -2.66 -10.89 5.99
CA ALA A 110 -3.93 -10.20 6.06
C ALA A 110 -3.67 -8.69 5.92
N VAL A 111 -4.06 -8.13 4.78
CA VAL A 111 -3.90 -6.72 4.47
C VAL A 111 -5.08 -5.96 5.05
N GLU A 112 -4.81 -5.07 5.99
CA GLU A 112 -5.78 -4.18 6.64
C GLU A 112 -5.74 -2.79 6.00
N ASN A 113 -6.85 -2.05 6.12
CA ASN A 113 -6.94 -0.69 5.59
C ASN A 113 -5.89 0.24 6.22
N GLY A 114 -5.10 0.91 5.37
CA GLY A 114 -4.05 1.84 5.76
C GLY A 114 -2.84 1.21 6.44
N ALA A 115 -2.85 -0.11 6.68
CA ALA A 115 -1.71 -0.80 7.27
C ALA A 115 -0.64 -1.15 6.23
N ALA A 116 0.60 -1.27 6.69
CA ALA A 116 1.73 -1.63 5.84
C ALA A 116 2.46 -2.86 6.41
N TYR A 117 2.96 -3.71 5.50
CA TYR A 117 3.62 -4.96 5.85
C TYR A 117 4.84 -5.20 4.98
N THR A 118 5.89 -5.75 5.60
CA THR A 118 7.02 -6.35 4.89
C THR A 118 6.95 -7.87 5.03
N VAL A 119 6.79 -8.60 3.92
CA VAL A 119 6.92 -10.07 3.90
C VAL A 119 8.36 -10.40 3.51
N ALA A 120 9.13 -10.89 4.47
CA ALA A 120 10.55 -11.13 4.33
C ALA A 120 10.88 -12.62 4.41
N GLY A 121 11.61 -13.14 3.41
CA GLY A 121 12.30 -14.42 3.51
C GLY A 121 13.56 -14.23 4.34
N VAL A 122 13.60 -14.80 5.53
CA VAL A 122 14.67 -14.63 6.51
C VAL A 122 15.22 -15.97 6.99
N GLY A 123 16.37 -15.95 7.63
CA GLY A 123 17.03 -17.15 8.15
C GLY A 123 18.05 -17.69 7.15
N ARG A 124 18.71 -18.79 7.52
CA ARG A 124 19.55 -19.58 6.61
C ARG A 124 18.68 -20.48 5.74
N PHE A 125 19.22 -20.98 4.65
CA PHE A 125 18.49 -21.89 3.77
C PHE A 125 17.91 -23.11 4.50
N ALA A 126 18.65 -23.66 5.47
CA ALA A 126 18.19 -24.78 6.29
C ALA A 126 16.98 -24.43 7.20
N ASP A 127 16.91 -23.17 7.64
CA ASP A 127 15.89 -22.65 8.57
C ASP A 127 15.13 -21.47 7.92
N LEU A 128 14.97 -21.51 6.59
CA LEU A 128 14.31 -20.45 5.83
C LEU A 128 12.86 -20.31 6.28
N GLY A 129 12.50 -19.10 6.67
CA GLY A 129 11.16 -18.72 7.07
C GLY A 129 10.65 -17.49 6.34
N LEU A 130 9.34 -17.41 6.13
CA LEU A 130 8.69 -16.15 5.74
C LEU A 130 8.12 -15.48 6.99
N ARG A 131 8.54 -14.26 7.24
CA ARG A 131 8.03 -13.43 8.33
C ARG A 131 7.22 -12.27 7.77
N VAL A 132 6.06 -12.05 8.36
CA VAL A 132 5.22 -10.87 8.10
C VAL A 132 5.53 -9.86 9.20
N LEU A 133 6.15 -8.75 8.82
CA LEU A 133 6.47 -7.64 9.70
C LEU A 133 5.43 -6.54 9.48
N LYS A 134 4.79 -6.08 10.54
CA LYS A 134 3.93 -4.88 10.48
C LYS A 134 4.83 -3.65 10.49
N ASP A 135 4.65 -2.79 9.50
CA ASP A 135 5.48 -1.60 9.32
C ASP A 135 4.73 -0.38 9.87
N ASP A 136 5.40 0.39 10.70
CA ASP A 136 4.88 1.67 11.19
C ASP A 136 5.35 2.80 10.28
N LEU A 137 4.51 3.15 9.31
CA LEU A 137 4.75 4.23 8.35
C LEU A 137 4.23 5.59 8.82
N GLN A 138 3.72 5.69 10.05
CA GLN A 138 3.37 7.00 10.62
C GLN A 138 4.60 7.89 10.62
N LEU A 139 4.43 9.10 10.11
CA LEU A 139 5.53 10.06 10.05
C LEU A 139 5.99 10.43 11.47
N PRO A 140 7.29 10.64 11.65
CA PRO A 140 7.84 11.06 12.94
C PRO A 140 7.38 12.47 13.31
N ASP A 141 7.62 12.86 14.57
CA ASP A 141 7.42 14.21 15.06
C ASP A 141 8.08 15.27 14.15
N PRO A 142 7.53 16.50 14.11
CA PRO A 142 8.12 17.59 13.34
C PRO A 142 9.61 17.76 13.65
N GLY A 143 10.45 17.81 12.62
CA GLY A 143 11.90 17.92 12.78
C GLY A 143 12.62 16.63 13.19
N LYS A 144 11.95 15.48 13.16
CA LYS A 144 12.54 14.16 13.38
C LYS A 144 12.54 13.31 12.13
N SER A 145 13.33 12.24 12.15
CA SER A 145 13.30 11.10 11.25
C SER A 145 13.06 9.84 12.06
N LYS A 146 12.56 8.77 11.45
CA LYS A 146 12.30 7.51 12.13
C LYS A 146 13.07 6.39 11.46
N VAL A 147 13.76 5.54 12.23
CA VAL A 147 14.62 4.46 11.71
C VAL A 147 14.37 3.17 12.48
N ARG A 148 14.28 2.04 11.78
CA ARG A 148 14.43 0.69 12.34
C ARG A 148 15.61 -0.04 11.73
N ILE A 149 16.06 -1.12 12.37
CA ILE A 149 17.10 -2.00 11.88
C ILE A 149 16.49 -3.35 11.51
N ILE A 150 16.84 -3.86 10.34
CA ILE A 150 16.53 -5.22 9.89
C ILE A 150 17.87 -5.95 9.78
N GLN A 151 18.11 -6.91 10.66
CA GLN A 151 19.37 -7.67 10.69
C GLN A 151 19.24 -8.93 9.83
N ALA A 152 19.91 -8.93 8.68
CA ALA A 152 19.90 -10.01 7.70
C ALA A 152 21.28 -10.61 7.41
N SER A 153 22.31 -10.26 8.20
CA SER A 153 23.66 -10.79 8.06
C SER A 153 23.90 -11.97 9.00
N VAL A 154 24.23 -13.13 8.45
CA VAL A 154 24.65 -14.30 9.22
C VAL A 154 26.09 -14.20 9.72
N ARG A 155 26.90 -13.32 9.10
CA ARG A 155 28.32 -13.14 9.46
C ARG A 155 28.51 -12.36 10.76
N ALA A 156 27.55 -11.54 11.14
CA ALA A 156 27.52 -10.89 12.43
C ALA A 156 26.22 -11.27 13.14
N PRO A 157 26.16 -12.43 13.82
CA PRO A 157 24.92 -12.93 14.42
C PRO A 157 24.29 -11.96 15.41
N VAL A 158 25.11 -11.12 16.06
CA VAL A 158 24.67 -10.02 16.92
C VAL A 158 25.48 -8.77 16.57
N LEU A 159 24.81 -7.64 16.44
CA LEU A 159 25.48 -6.37 16.14
C LEU A 159 24.85 -5.19 16.88
N ASN A 160 25.63 -4.14 17.02
CA ASN A 160 25.20 -2.84 17.50
C ASN A 160 25.18 -1.83 16.34
N VAL A 161 24.25 -0.89 16.38
CA VAL A 161 24.14 0.19 15.41
C VAL A 161 24.18 1.53 16.13
N ALA A 162 25.11 2.40 15.72
CA ALA A 162 25.30 3.71 16.33
C ALA A 162 25.64 4.77 15.27
N GLY A 163 25.45 6.03 15.60
CA GLY A 163 26.00 7.15 14.86
C GLY A 163 27.49 7.36 15.16
N LYS A 164 28.22 8.04 14.27
CA LYS A 164 29.65 8.36 14.45
C LYS A 164 29.97 9.07 15.79
N ASN A 165 28.99 9.81 16.32
CA ASN A 165 29.11 10.49 17.62
C ASN A 165 28.91 9.55 18.83
N GLY A 166 28.84 8.23 18.62
CA GLY A 166 28.58 7.23 19.66
C GLY A 166 27.13 7.14 20.10
N LYS A 167 26.22 7.91 19.52
CA LYS A 167 24.79 7.82 19.86
C LYS A 167 24.22 6.50 19.35
N THR A 168 23.85 5.63 20.27
CA THR A 168 23.26 4.32 19.96
C THR A 168 21.90 4.47 19.29
N ILE A 169 21.72 3.74 18.20
CA ILE A 169 20.42 3.55 17.51
C ILE A 169 19.80 2.25 17.98
N ALA A 170 20.56 1.15 18.00
CA ALA A 170 20.13 -0.15 18.50
C ALA A 170 21.32 -0.99 18.98
N ASP A 171 21.14 -1.75 20.05
CA ASP A 171 22.15 -2.66 20.61
C ASP A 171 21.64 -4.09 20.59
N GLY A 172 22.58 -5.04 20.46
CA GLY A 172 22.28 -6.47 20.57
C GLY A 172 21.32 -7.00 19.50
N VAL A 173 21.30 -6.41 18.30
CA VAL A 173 20.38 -6.81 17.23
C VAL A 173 20.80 -8.16 16.69
N GLN A 174 19.94 -9.17 16.87
CA GLN A 174 20.23 -10.55 16.47
C GLN A 174 19.90 -10.80 14.99
N PHE A 175 20.58 -11.78 14.40
CA PHE A 175 20.29 -12.26 13.05
C PHE A 175 18.82 -12.67 12.88
N ALA A 176 18.28 -12.38 11.70
CA ALA A 176 16.87 -12.63 11.32
C ALA A 176 15.85 -11.93 12.23
N THR A 177 16.23 -10.81 12.88
CA THR A 177 15.32 -9.97 13.68
C THR A 177 15.20 -8.55 13.16
N THR A 178 14.18 -7.86 13.64
CA THR A 178 13.87 -6.47 13.31
C THR A 178 13.62 -5.70 14.61
N THR A 179 14.20 -4.51 14.74
CA THR A 179 13.91 -3.62 15.86
C THR A 179 12.58 -2.88 15.68
N ALA A 180 12.06 -2.30 16.76
CA ALA A 180 11.06 -1.25 16.64
C ALA A 180 11.66 -0.01 15.94
N TYR A 181 10.80 0.82 15.36
CA TYR A 181 11.21 2.12 14.86
C TYR A 181 11.57 3.06 16.01
N ARG A 182 12.60 3.87 15.80
CA ARG A 182 13.04 4.91 16.75
C ARG A 182 13.17 6.24 16.06
N GLU A 183 12.78 7.31 16.73
CA GLU A 183 13.01 8.66 16.28
C GLU A 183 14.47 9.07 16.49
N VAL A 184 15.01 9.72 15.47
CA VAL A 184 16.36 10.26 15.43
C VAL A 184 16.34 11.67 14.83
N ASN A 185 17.41 12.45 15.04
CA ASN A 185 17.52 13.75 14.40
C ASN A 185 17.81 13.58 12.90
N PRO A 186 17.22 14.40 12.03
CA PRO A 186 17.54 14.41 10.60
C PRO A 186 18.95 14.99 10.35
N GLY A 187 19.39 14.89 9.12
CA GLY A 187 20.67 15.44 8.67
C GLY A 187 21.67 14.38 8.22
N LYS A 188 22.93 14.76 8.10
CA LYS A 188 24.02 13.88 7.67
C LYS A 188 24.43 12.94 8.81
N TRP A 189 24.38 11.65 8.52
CA TRP A 189 24.74 10.58 9.43
C TRP A 189 25.91 9.77 8.88
N SER A 190 26.70 9.21 9.78
CA SER A 190 27.65 8.15 9.51
C SER A 190 27.29 6.99 10.43
N VAL A 191 26.42 6.11 9.94
CA VAL A 191 25.95 4.97 10.71
C VAL A 191 27.02 3.91 10.78
N GLN A 192 27.39 3.50 11.99
CA GLN A 192 28.34 2.43 12.27
C GLN A 192 27.59 1.16 12.65
N VAL A 193 27.92 0.07 11.98
CA VAL A 193 27.42 -1.27 12.27
C VAL A 193 28.59 -2.09 12.81
N VAL A 194 28.49 -2.46 14.09
CA VAL A 194 29.57 -3.07 14.86
C VAL A 194 29.19 -4.49 15.27
N PRO A 195 29.81 -5.54 14.72
CA PRO A 195 29.64 -6.91 15.21
C PRO A 195 30.07 -7.05 16.67
N THR A 196 29.26 -7.65 17.55
CA THR A 196 29.60 -7.82 18.97
C THR A 196 30.58 -8.96 19.22
N GLY A 197 30.59 -9.96 18.34
CA GLY A 197 31.54 -11.09 18.40
C GLY A 197 32.92 -10.80 17.80
N GLY A 198 33.26 -9.53 17.57
CA GLY A 198 34.48 -9.13 16.86
C GLY A 198 34.28 -9.09 15.35
N GLY A 199 35.16 -8.41 14.66
CA GLY A 199 35.10 -8.22 13.21
C GLY A 199 35.17 -6.75 12.82
N LYS A 200 35.10 -6.50 11.52
CA LYS A 200 35.25 -5.15 10.96
C LYS A 200 33.96 -4.36 11.08
N THR A 201 34.03 -3.18 11.71
CA THR A 201 32.94 -2.20 11.68
C THR A 201 32.68 -1.76 10.25
N SER A 202 31.42 -1.76 9.85
CA SER A 202 30.97 -1.20 8.57
C SER A 202 30.33 0.17 8.80
N VAL A 203 30.64 1.10 7.89
CA VAL A 203 30.14 2.49 7.99
C VAL A 203 29.31 2.83 6.76
N LEU A 204 28.13 3.37 7.01
CA LEU A 204 27.23 3.89 5.99
C LEU A 204 27.07 5.40 6.14
N PRO A 205 27.68 6.22 5.27
CA PRO A 205 27.33 7.62 5.17
C PRO A 205 25.96 7.75 4.52
N CYS A 206 25.03 8.47 5.16
CA CYS A 206 23.69 8.69 4.66
C CYS A 206 23.14 10.04 5.10
N THR A 207 22.06 10.46 4.51
CA THR A 207 21.30 11.65 4.92
C THR A 207 19.88 11.22 5.28
N LEU A 208 19.45 11.56 6.48
CA LEU A 208 18.08 11.32 6.94
C LEU A 208 17.28 12.62 6.78
N GLY A 209 16.20 12.56 5.99
CA GLY A 209 15.29 13.68 5.79
C GLY A 209 14.35 13.85 6.98
N ALA A 210 14.06 15.09 7.36
CA ALA A 210 13.03 15.37 8.35
C ALA A 210 11.64 14.89 7.84
N GLY A 211 10.87 14.23 8.69
CA GLY A 211 9.57 13.71 8.34
C GLY A 211 9.61 12.42 7.51
N SER A 212 10.74 11.72 7.50
CA SER A 212 10.89 10.47 6.75
C SER A 212 11.09 9.27 7.67
N VAL A 213 10.67 8.10 7.20
CA VAL A 213 10.74 6.80 7.87
C VAL A 213 11.67 5.90 7.08
N TYR A 214 12.58 5.19 7.76
CA TYR A 214 13.61 4.40 7.13
C TYR A 214 13.73 2.99 7.73
N SER A 215 14.08 2.02 6.88
CA SER A 215 14.65 0.73 7.30
C SER A 215 16.11 0.69 6.95
N LEU A 216 16.99 0.50 7.94
CA LEU A 216 18.39 0.14 7.75
C LEU A 216 18.50 -1.38 7.72
N VAL A 217 18.80 -1.94 6.54
CA VAL A 217 18.99 -3.38 6.35
C VAL A 217 20.48 -3.69 6.42
N VAL A 218 20.88 -4.63 7.27
CA VAL A 218 22.26 -5.06 7.40
C VAL A 218 22.43 -6.41 6.73
N LEU A 219 23.16 -6.44 5.63
CA LEU A 219 23.41 -7.61 4.80
C LEU A 219 24.85 -8.11 4.95
N ASP A 220 25.09 -9.35 4.52
CA ASP A 220 26.45 -9.84 4.27
C ASP A 220 27.06 -9.10 3.08
N GLY A 221 28.19 -8.46 3.28
CA GLY A 221 28.95 -7.79 2.23
C GLY A 221 29.94 -8.72 1.55
N LYS A 222 30.58 -8.19 0.52
CA LYS A 222 31.72 -8.86 -0.13
C LYS A 222 32.89 -8.94 0.82
N ASN A 223 33.78 -9.92 0.61
CA ASN A 223 35.05 -10.08 1.37
C ASN A 223 34.87 -10.18 2.89
N GLY A 224 33.78 -10.79 3.36
CA GLY A 224 33.57 -11.02 4.79
C GLY A 224 33.07 -9.83 5.61
N GLY A 225 32.87 -8.67 4.99
CA GLY A 225 32.32 -7.48 5.66
C GLY A 225 30.77 -7.47 5.74
N LEU A 226 30.24 -6.44 6.35
CA LEU A 226 28.81 -6.13 6.36
C LEU A 226 28.49 -5.07 5.29
N LYS A 227 27.29 -5.13 4.76
CA LYS A 227 26.75 -4.15 3.80
C LYS A 227 25.46 -3.57 4.37
N PRO A 228 25.52 -2.45 5.11
CA PRO A 228 24.33 -1.74 5.51
C PRO A 228 23.73 -0.98 4.31
N GLU A 229 22.40 -1.06 4.16
CA GLU A 229 21.62 -0.35 3.14
C GLU A 229 20.47 0.39 3.78
N LEU A 230 20.23 1.64 3.36
CA LEU A 230 19.12 2.46 3.86
C LEU A 230 18.00 2.49 2.82
N HIS A 231 16.81 2.08 3.24
CA HIS A 231 15.60 2.12 2.43
C HIS A 231 14.62 3.14 3.02
N VAL A 232 14.00 3.95 2.15
CA VAL A 232 12.92 4.86 2.55
C VAL A 232 11.62 4.06 2.63
N ASP A 233 10.98 4.10 3.79
CA ASP A 233 9.69 3.43 4.02
C ASP A 233 8.53 4.39 3.79
N ALA A 234 8.66 5.65 4.22
CA ALA A 234 7.69 6.74 3.97
C ALA A 234 8.36 8.11 4.03
N GLU A 235 7.78 9.10 3.35
CA GLU A 235 8.25 10.48 3.33
C GLU A 235 7.09 11.47 3.48
N ARG A 236 7.38 12.68 3.99
CA ARG A 236 6.37 13.72 4.24
C ARG A 236 5.69 14.27 2.97
N GLN A 237 6.33 14.18 1.82
CA GLN A 237 5.76 14.66 0.55
C GLN A 237 4.78 13.68 -0.10
N GLY A 238 3.83 13.22 0.69
CA GLY A 238 2.69 12.46 0.21
C GLY A 238 3.06 11.03 -0.12
N THR A 239 2.30 10.15 0.38
CA THR A 239 2.18 8.79 -0.07
C THR A 239 3.45 7.93 0.01
N VAL A 240 3.27 6.78 0.61
CA VAL A 240 4.13 5.59 0.40
C VAL A 240 4.67 5.63 -1.02
N PRO A 241 5.99 5.51 -1.25
CA PRO A 241 6.54 5.52 -2.60
C PRO A 241 5.83 4.49 -3.49
N LEU A 242 4.97 4.96 -4.37
CA LEU A 242 4.34 4.17 -5.42
C LEU A 242 5.35 4.05 -6.57
N GLY A 243 6.45 3.35 -6.31
CA GLY A 243 7.47 3.08 -7.31
C GLY A 243 7.03 1.92 -8.19
N GLY A 244 6.39 2.21 -9.31
CA GLY A 244 6.45 1.33 -10.46
C GLY A 244 7.90 1.26 -10.93
N VAL A 245 8.42 0.05 -11.16
CA VAL A 245 9.69 -0.13 -11.88
C VAL A 245 9.52 0.50 -13.25
N ALA A 246 10.21 1.61 -13.52
CA ALA A 246 10.24 2.20 -14.84
C ALA A 246 11.02 1.27 -15.78
N THR A 247 10.31 0.33 -16.38
CA THR A 247 10.78 -0.38 -17.57
C THR A 247 10.13 0.27 -18.78
N GLY A 248 10.85 1.18 -19.47
CA GLY A 248 10.60 1.51 -20.87
C GLY A 248 9.57 2.62 -21.12
N GLU A 249 10.01 3.56 -21.91
CA GLU A 249 9.32 4.67 -22.54
C GLU A 249 7.89 4.36 -22.99
N GLY A 250 6.97 5.22 -22.52
CA GLY A 250 5.59 5.26 -23.02
C GLY A 250 4.86 6.43 -22.38
N GLY A 251 4.97 7.62 -23.00
CA GLY A 251 4.26 8.82 -22.58
C GLY A 251 2.75 8.61 -22.60
N GLY A 252 2.13 8.51 -21.44
CA GLY A 252 0.70 8.52 -21.22
C GLY A 252 0.31 9.78 -20.48
N GLN A 253 -0.40 10.68 -21.13
CA GLN A 253 -1.03 11.86 -20.53
C GLN A 253 -2.01 11.42 -19.42
N PRO A 254 -2.11 12.13 -18.29
CA PRO A 254 -3.12 11.83 -17.30
C PRO A 254 -4.50 12.17 -17.86
N VAL A 255 -5.31 11.16 -18.12
CA VAL A 255 -6.74 11.33 -18.43
C VAL A 255 -7.46 11.74 -17.14
N SER A 256 -7.87 13.00 -17.05
CA SER A 256 -8.76 13.48 -16.02
C SER A 256 -10.13 12.83 -16.20
N HIS A 257 -10.46 11.85 -15.37
CA HIS A 257 -11.80 11.30 -15.29
C HIS A 257 -12.70 12.31 -14.57
N LEU A 258 -13.47 13.09 -15.36
CA LEU A 258 -14.64 13.79 -14.83
C LEU A 258 -15.59 12.74 -14.26
N PRO A 259 -16.09 12.92 -13.02
CA PRO A 259 -16.96 11.92 -12.41
C PRO A 259 -18.23 11.76 -13.24
N THR A 260 -18.50 10.55 -13.69
CA THR A 260 -19.66 10.15 -14.49
C THR A 260 -21.01 10.57 -13.85
N ALA A 261 -21.01 10.84 -12.54
CA ALA A 261 -22.15 11.38 -11.80
C ALA A 261 -22.61 12.77 -12.31
N LEU A 262 -21.70 13.63 -12.80
CA LEU A 262 -22.08 14.94 -13.32
C LEU A 262 -22.75 14.85 -14.70
N LEU A 263 -22.39 13.88 -15.52
CA LEU A 263 -23.03 13.65 -16.81
C LEU A 263 -24.45 13.09 -16.66
N LEU A 264 -24.69 12.21 -15.70
CA LEU A 264 -26.02 11.67 -15.42
C LEU A 264 -26.95 12.70 -14.80
N ALA A 265 -26.45 13.59 -13.94
CA ALA A 265 -27.25 14.70 -13.38
C ALA A 265 -27.66 15.72 -14.46
N GLY A 266 -26.80 16.02 -15.44
CA GLY A 266 -27.11 16.89 -16.57
C GLY A 266 -28.19 16.30 -17.48
N LEU A 267 -28.14 15.00 -17.76
CA LEU A 267 -29.13 14.32 -18.59
C LEU A 267 -30.51 14.27 -17.93
N ALA A 268 -30.59 14.03 -16.64
CA ALA A 268 -31.84 14.02 -15.86
C ALA A 268 -32.49 15.41 -15.83
N ALA A 269 -31.74 16.47 -15.67
CA ALA A 269 -32.20 17.86 -15.69
C ALA A 269 -32.73 18.25 -17.07
N ALA A 270 -32.08 17.84 -18.16
CA ALA A 270 -32.53 18.10 -19.53
C ALA A 270 -33.84 17.39 -19.85
N LEU A 271 -34.03 16.14 -19.42
CA LEU A 271 -35.28 15.38 -19.61
C LEU A 271 -36.43 15.98 -18.82
N ALA A 272 -36.20 16.43 -17.59
CA ALA A 272 -37.22 17.10 -16.77
C ALA A 272 -37.66 18.43 -17.39
N ALA A 273 -36.75 19.22 -17.93
CA ALA A 273 -37.08 20.47 -18.62
C ALA A 273 -37.89 20.23 -19.91
N ALA A 274 -37.53 19.20 -20.70
CA ALA A 274 -38.26 18.83 -21.92
C ALA A 274 -39.67 18.38 -21.60
N PHE A 275 -39.86 17.61 -20.52
CA PHE A 275 -41.15 17.16 -20.07
C PHE A 275 -42.07 18.32 -19.65
N VAL A 276 -41.53 19.29 -18.88
CA VAL A 276 -42.28 20.49 -18.46
C VAL A 276 -42.73 21.33 -19.68
N VAL A 277 -41.87 21.48 -20.67
CA VAL A 277 -42.20 22.21 -21.91
C VAL A 277 -43.28 21.49 -22.70
N ALA A 278 -43.21 20.15 -22.81
CA ALA A 278 -44.20 19.36 -23.52
C ALA A 278 -45.61 19.42 -22.84
N VAL A 279 -45.66 19.35 -21.50
CA VAL A 279 -46.90 19.50 -20.74
C VAL A 279 -47.48 20.91 -20.88
N ARG A 280 -46.67 21.96 -20.83
CA ARG A 280 -47.13 23.34 -21.03
C ARG A 280 -47.66 23.59 -22.45
N ARG A 281 -47.07 22.96 -23.47
CA ARG A 281 -47.59 23.05 -24.85
C ARG A 281 -48.94 22.37 -25.01
N ARG A 282 -49.19 21.21 -24.39
CA ARG A 282 -50.47 20.52 -24.43
C ARG A 282 -51.59 21.28 -23.71
N LEU A 283 -51.28 22.03 -22.66
CA LEU A 283 -52.25 22.83 -21.90
C LEU A 283 -52.61 24.17 -22.58
N ARG A 284 -51.89 24.57 -23.65
CA ARG A 284 -52.22 25.79 -24.42
C ARG A 284 -53.03 25.51 -25.70
N VAL A 285 -53.26 24.26 -26.04
CA VAL A 285 -53.95 23.84 -27.26
C VAL A 285 -55.34 23.21 -26.90
N ALA A 286 -55.66 23.08 -25.64
CA ALA A 286 -56.97 22.76 -25.10
C ALA A 286 -57.61 23.99 -24.45
#